data_86a5afb492d6b6559d2edefd6cc6fd63
#
_entry.id   86a5afb492d6b6559d2edefd6cc6fd63
#
_cell.length_a   1.000
_cell.length_b   1.000
_cell.length_c   1.000
_cell.angle_alpha   90.00
_cell.angle_beta   90.00
_cell.angle_gamma   90.00
#
_symmetry.space_group_name_H-M   'P 1'
#
loop_
_entity.id
_entity.type
_entity.pdbx_description
1 polymer ?
#
loop_
_entity_poly.entity_id
_entity_poly.type
_entity_poly.pdbx_seq_one_letter_code
_entity_poly.pdbx_strand_id
1 'polypeptide(L)'
;LVENFTIIDEKISNDKYSAEVTISFKKNLLNDFFYKRGISYSASKKLETIVYPIFTLNSELQVFSDNKFFQEWNESQEFQNINFILPVENLDDIEFIKKNLDDLEEIDLNQLVDNYEIKNSAILILRYDQKDLSVFLKTNFNNVKKFKKVEFAVKNLENKEVREEIISKLKFSIHDLWKEQSLIDISVPSFLVVNAPTQEPGSLEKVIKKIKQINLITNYSIEELDKDSAKIKIKYLGKIKSLQNSLIENGFNFEILNNEWNLTLAG
;
A
#
# COMPACT_ATOMS: atom_id res chain seq x y z
N LEU A 1 4.76 -11.10 23.72
CA LEU A 1 4.72 -10.45 22.41
C LEU A 1 5.93 -10.81 21.55
N VAL A 2 7.15 -10.75 22.14
CA VAL A 2 8.39 -11.10 21.45
C VAL A 2 8.42 -12.59 21.16
N GLU A 3 8.72 -12.95 19.92
CA GLU A 3 8.89 -14.33 19.46
C GLU A 3 10.36 -14.73 19.51
N ASN A 4 11.20 -13.86 18.96
CA ASN A 4 12.66 -14.06 18.93
C ASN A 4 13.38 -12.71 18.94
N PHE A 5 14.65 -12.72 19.34
CA PHE A 5 15.57 -11.61 19.12
C PHE A 5 16.92 -12.16 18.66
N THR A 6 17.59 -11.42 17.79
CA THR A 6 18.92 -11.77 17.28
C THR A 6 19.79 -10.53 17.32
N ILE A 7 20.98 -10.68 17.89
CA ILE A 7 22.00 -9.62 17.89
C ILE A 7 22.76 -9.75 16.56
N ILE A 8 22.78 -8.67 15.78
CA ILE A 8 23.42 -8.63 14.46
C ILE A 8 24.87 -8.16 14.59
N ASP A 9 25.10 -7.11 15.36
CA ASP A 9 26.41 -6.52 15.56
C ASP A 9 26.55 -6.04 17.01
N GLU A 10 27.74 -6.23 17.60
CA GLU A 10 28.07 -5.80 18.95
C GLU A 10 29.37 -5.01 18.94
N LYS A 11 29.40 -3.87 19.64
CA LYS A 11 30.61 -3.04 19.78
C LYS A 11 30.79 -2.59 21.24
N ILE A 12 31.99 -2.78 21.74
CA ILE A 12 32.42 -2.24 23.04
C ILE A 12 33.49 -1.20 22.77
N SER A 13 33.25 0.05 23.13
CA SER A 13 34.21 1.14 22.98
C SER A 13 34.07 2.10 24.17
N ASN A 14 35.19 2.40 24.84
CA ASN A 14 35.25 3.37 25.93
C ASN A 14 34.18 3.16 27.03
N ASP A 15 34.05 1.96 27.56
CA ASP A 15 33.03 1.55 28.53
C ASP A 15 31.57 1.68 28.10
N LYS A 16 31.35 1.85 26.81
CA LYS A 16 30.01 1.84 26.21
C LYS A 16 29.81 0.58 25.40
N TYR A 17 28.70 -0.10 25.67
CA TYR A 17 28.21 -1.22 24.87
C TYR A 17 27.14 -0.71 23.89
N SER A 18 27.27 -1.07 22.62
CA SER A 18 26.27 -0.85 21.60
C SER A 18 26.02 -2.14 20.83
N ALA A 19 24.77 -2.43 20.54
CA ALA A 19 24.39 -3.61 19.77
C ALA A 19 23.27 -3.27 18.79
N GLU A 20 23.31 -3.85 17.61
CA GLU A 20 22.20 -3.86 16.66
C GLU A 20 21.41 -5.15 16.90
N VAL A 21 20.11 -5.01 17.18
CA VAL A 21 19.24 -6.12 17.55
C VAL A 21 18.03 -6.17 16.65
N THR A 22 17.78 -7.32 16.01
CA THR A 22 16.51 -7.61 15.32
C THR A 22 15.57 -8.32 16.29
N ILE A 23 14.35 -7.80 16.42
CA ILE A 23 13.29 -8.37 17.27
C ILE A 23 12.12 -8.77 16.39
N SER A 24 11.70 -10.04 16.47
CA SER A 24 10.47 -10.52 15.86
C SER A 24 9.36 -10.67 16.91
N PHE A 25 8.13 -10.39 16.48
CA PHE A 25 6.94 -10.44 17.33
C PHE A 25 5.96 -11.50 16.85
N LYS A 26 5.31 -12.18 17.77
CA LYS A 26 4.17 -13.06 17.45
C LYS A 26 3.01 -12.22 16.93
N LYS A 27 2.72 -12.32 15.65
CA LYS A 27 1.76 -11.49 14.92
C LYS A 27 0.38 -11.45 15.59
N ASN A 28 -0.16 -12.61 15.97
CA ASN A 28 -1.47 -12.70 16.60
C ASN A 28 -1.52 -11.96 17.95
N LEU A 29 -0.48 -12.12 18.77
CA LEU A 29 -0.39 -11.44 20.07
C LEU A 29 -0.19 -9.93 19.93
N LEU A 30 0.51 -9.50 18.87
CA LEU A 30 0.69 -8.09 18.55
C LEU A 30 -0.63 -7.45 18.08
N ASN A 31 -1.37 -8.15 17.23
CA ASN A 31 -2.69 -7.72 16.78
C ASN A 31 -3.69 -7.60 17.95
N ASP A 32 -3.71 -8.60 18.83
CA ASP A 32 -4.53 -8.56 20.08
C ASP A 32 -4.13 -7.39 20.98
N PHE A 33 -2.84 -7.10 21.08
CA PHE A 33 -2.35 -5.98 21.87
C PHE A 33 -2.83 -4.65 21.31
N PHE A 34 -2.75 -4.43 19.98
CA PHE A 34 -3.27 -3.23 19.33
C PHE A 34 -4.77 -3.13 19.49
N TYR A 35 -5.49 -4.22 19.24
CA TYR A 35 -6.95 -4.27 19.40
C TYR A 35 -7.41 -3.86 20.81
N LYS A 36 -6.82 -4.47 21.86
CA LYS A 36 -7.16 -4.16 23.25
C LYS A 36 -6.89 -2.72 23.67
N ARG A 37 -6.01 -2.01 22.94
CA ARG A 37 -5.65 -0.61 23.18
C ARG A 37 -6.28 0.39 22.22
N GLY A 38 -7.12 -0.07 21.30
CA GLY A 38 -7.73 0.80 20.28
C GLY A 38 -6.71 1.42 19.31
N ILE A 39 -5.54 0.77 19.10
CA ILE A 39 -4.49 1.27 18.22
C ILE A 39 -4.72 0.70 16.82
N SER A 40 -5.16 1.55 15.88
CA SER A 40 -5.25 1.18 14.47
C SER A 40 -3.86 0.94 13.90
N TYR A 41 -3.71 -0.08 13.08
CA TYR A 41 -2.44 -0.42 12.44
C TYR A 41 -2.65 -0.79 10.97
N SER A 42 -1.59 -0.68 10.19
CA SER A 42 -1.58 -1.16 8.81
C SER A 42 -0.96 -2.54 8.75
N ALA A 43 -1.69 -3.53 8.24
CA ALA A 43 -1.13 -4.85 7.92
C ALA A 43 -0.46 -4.76 6.54
N SER A 44 0.60 -3.98 6.44
CA SER A 44 1.21 -3.68 5.16
C SER A 44 2.01 -4.85 4.61
N LYS A 45 1.61 -5.33 3.43
CA LYS A 45 2.49 -6.07 2.51
C LYS A 45 3.42 -5.08 1.81
N LYS A 46 4.52 -5.56 1.23
CA LYS A 46 5.32 -4.74 0.32
C LYS A 46 4.42 -4.16 -0.77
N LEU A 47 4.48 -2.85 -0.96
CA LEU A 47 3.82 -2.15 -2.05
C LEU A 47 4.82 -2.00 -3.20
N GLU A 48 4.44 -2.46 -4.39
CA GLU A 48 5.09 -2.09 -5.63
C GLU A 48 4.27 -0.99 -6.29
N THR A 49 4.91 0.12 -6.63
CA THR A 49 4.23 1.28 -7.22
C THR A 49 5.09 1.92 -8.30
N ILE A 50 4.46 2.23 -9.43
CA ILE A 50 5.09 3.07 -10.45
C ILE A 50 5.06 4.50 -9.96
N VAL A 51 6.23 5.15 -10.02
CA VAL A 51 6.35 6.57 -9.69
C VAL A 51 6.70 7.35 -10.95
N TYR A 52 5.84 8.28 -11.32
CA TYR A 52 5.98 9.06 -12.53
C TYR A 52 6.20 10.55 -12.19
N PRO A 53 7.45 11.03 -12.06
CA PRO A 53 7.75 12.43 -11.86
C PRO A 53 7.63 13.20 -13.19
N ILE A 54 6.76 14.19 -13.25
CA ILE A 54 6.63 15.15 -14.34
C ILE A 54 7.07 16.50 -13.79
N PHE A 55 8.09 17.10 -14.34
CA PHE A 55 8.65 18.34 -13.84
C PHE A 55 8.55 19.48 -14.85
N THR A 56 8.15 20.65 -14.42
CA THR A 56 8.20 21.88 -15.20
C THR A 56 9.06 22.93 -14.50
N LEU A 57 10.03 23.44 -15.23
CA LEU A 57 10.92 24.53 -14.83
C LEU A 57 10.57 25.78 -15.64
N ASN A 58 10.01 26.82 -15.01
CA ASN A 58 9.57 28.05 -15.70
C ASN A 58 8.70 27.74 -16.94
N SER A 59 7.73 26.82 -16.80
CA SER A 59 6.85 26.32 -17.86
C SER A 59 7.51 25.45 -18.93
N GLU A 60 8.78 25.13 -18.81
CA GLU A 60 9.46 24.18 -19.69
C GLU A 60 9.35 22.76 -19.12
N LEU A 61 8.77 21.84 -19.90
CA LEU A 61 8.57 20.45 -19.48
C LEU A 61 9.90 19.68 -19.49
N GLN A 62 10.17 19.01 -18.37
CA GLN A 62 11.27 18.08 -18.19
C GLN A 62 10.72 16.73 -17.72
N VAL A 63 10.96 15.67 -18.49
CA VAL A 63 10.54 14.30 -18.17
C VAL A 63 11.69 13.34 -18.42
N PHE A 64 11.64 12.16 -17.82
CA PHE A 64 12.63 11.10 -17.96
C PHE A 64 14.08 11.59 -17.75
N SER A 65 14.96 11.36 -18.74
CA SER A 65 16.37 11.72 -18.68
C SER A 65 16.65 13.23 -18.53
N ASP A 66 15.71 14.10 -18.94
CA ASP A 66 15.85 15.54 -18.76
C ASP A 66 15.42 16.02 -17.36
N ASN A 67 14.76 15.15 -16.60
CA ASN A 67 14.22 15.45 -15.27
C ASN A 67 15.17 14.99 -14.16
N LYS A 68 15.78 15.92 -13.43
CA LYS A 68 16.67 15.59 -12.31
C LYS A 68 15.98 14.82 -11.17
N PHE A 69 14.69 15.05 -10.91
CA PHE A 69 13.93 14.27 -9.93
C PHE A 69 13.76 12.82 -10.36
N PHE A 70 13.59 12.57 -11.66
CA PHE A 70 13.54 11.22 -12.20
C PHE A 70 14.89 10.52 -12.05
N GLN A 71 15.98 11.16 -12.46
CA GLN A 71 17.34 10.60 -12.39
C GLN A 71 17.75 10.25 -10.95
N GLU A 72 17.47 11.15 -10.00
CA GLU A 72 17.93 11.03 -8.60
C GLU A 72 16.93 10.25 -7.71
N TRP A 73 15.75 9.85 -8.24
CA TRP A 73 14.72 9.19 -7.44
C TRP A 73 15.22 7.95 -6.70
N ASN A 74 15.96 7.08 -7.38
CA ASN A 74 16.45 5.83 -6.81
C ASN A 74 17.74 5.99 -5.98
N GLU A 75 18.38 7.16 -6.02
CA GLU A 75 19.58 7.45 -5.23
C GLU A 75 19.22 7.86 -3.77
N SER A 76 17.99 8.31 -3.55
CA SER A 76 17.51 8.72 -2.25
C SER A 76 17.10 7.52 -1.40
N GLN A 77 16.91 7.74 -0.08
CA GLN A 77 16.58 6.72 0.92
C GLN A 77 15.54 5.70 0.45
N GLU A 78 15.85 4.41 0.61
CA GLU A 78 14.93 3.31 0.36
C GLU A 78 13.92 3.13 1.50
N PHE A 79 12.72 2.71 1.15
CA PHE A 79 11.67 2.33 2.10
C PHE A 79 11.53 0.81 2.11
N GLN A 80 11.69 0.17 3.26
CA GLN A 80 11.63 -1.29 3.38
C GLN A 80 10.32 -1.91 2.88
N ASN A 81 9.21 -1.14 2.92
CA ASN A 81 7.86 -1.63 2.61
C ASN A 81 7.30 -1.13 1.28
N ILE A 82 8.02 -0.27 0.55
CA ILE A 82 7.61 0.23 -0.76
C ILE A 82 8.77 0.08 -1.74
N ASN A 83 8.48 -0.57 -2.85
CA ASN A 83 9.35 -0.62 -4.02
C ASN A 83 8.85 0.41 -5.03
N PHE A 84 9.62 1.48 -5.22
CA PHE A 84 9.34 2.52 -6.20
C PHE A 84 9.97 2.13 -7.54
N ILE A 85 9.16 2.04 -8.57
CA ILE A 85 9.57 1.67 -9.91
C ILE A 85 9.36 2.87 -10.83
N LEU A 86 10.42 3.32 -11.47
CA LEU A 86 10.34 4.38 -12.46
C LEU A 86 9.87 3.84 -13.82
N PRO A 87 9.09 4.61 -14.57
CA PRO A 87 8.67 4.21 -15.92
C PRO A 87 9.85 4.17 -16.89
N VAL A 88 9.67 3.45 -17.99
CA VAL A 88 10.62 3.44 -19.09
C VAL A 88 10.31 4.63 -20.00
N GLU A 89 11.37 5.35 -20.40
CA GLU A 89 11.25 6.48 -21.31
C GLU A 89 10.63 6.06 -22.65
N ASN A 90 9.60 6.79 -23.08
CA ASN A 90 8.95 6.59 -24.38
C ASN A 90 8.37 7.90 -24.95
N LEU A 91 8.24 7.96 -26.25
CA LEU A 91 7.79 9.17 -26.95
C LEU A 91 6.30 9.44 -26.80
N ASP A 92 5.50 8.40 -26.73
CA ASP A 92 4.02 8.54 -26.63
C ASP A 92 3.63 9.24 -25.31
N ASP A 93 4.29 8.89 -24.21
CA ASP A 93 4.10 9.54 -22.93
C ASP A 93 4.54 11.02 -22.96
N ILE A 94 5.67 11.32 -23.62
CA ILE A 94 6.15 12.69 -23.77
C ILE A 94 5.15 13.54 -24.57
N GLU A 95 4.63 13.02 -25.66
CA GLU A 95 3.62 13.72 -26.47
C GLU A 95 2.30 13.91 -25.71
N PHE A 96 1.85 12.89 -24.99
CA PHE A 96 0.66 12.97 -24.15
C PHE A 96 0.79 14.04 -23.07
N ILE A 97 1.91 14.07 -22.33
CA ILE A 97 2.17 15.04 -21.27
C ILE A 97 2.25 16.46 -21.86
N LYS A 98 2.96 16.65 -22.96
CA LYS A 98 3.09 17.96 -23.64
C LYS A 98 1.73 18.50 -24.08
N LYS A 99 0.89 17.66 -24.67
CA LYS A 99 -0.44 18.03 -25.14
C LYS A 99 -1.38 18.49 -24.01
N ASN A 100 -1.20 17.94 -22.81
CA ASN A 100 -2.09 18.15 -21.66
C ASN A 100 -1.39 18.91 -20.51
N LEU A 101 -0.34 19.66 -20.79
CA LEU A 101 0.54 20.22 -19.75
C LEU A 101 -0.18 21.12 -18.74
N ASP A 102 -1.15 21.90 -19.19
CA ASP A 102 -1.90 22.82 -18.35
C ASP A 102 -2.96 22.09 -17.49
N ASP A 103 -3.47 20.96 -17.97
CA ASP A 103 -4.60 20.24 -17.38
C ASP A 103 -4.17 18.95 -16.63
N LEU A 104 -2.87 18.69 -16.45
CA LEU A 104 -2.34 17.45 -15.82
C LEU A 104 -2.92 17.15 -14.44
N GLU A 105 -3.29 18.20 -13.70
CA GLU A 105 -3.90 18.02 -12.37
C GLU A 105 -5.35 17.54 -12.44
N GLU A 106 -6.06 17.85 -13.53
CA GLU A 106 -7.50 17.60 -13.69
C GLU A 106 -7.80 16.31 -14.45
N ILE A 107 -7.01 16.00 -15.48
CA ILE A 107 -7.24 14.84 -16.35
C ILE A 107 -6.87 13.52 -15.71
N ASP A 108 -7.39 12.42 -16.25
CA ASP A 108 -6.97 11.07 -15.88
C ASP A 108 -5.61 10.73 -16.52
N LEU A 109 -4.64 10.39 -15.69
CA LEU A 109 -3.29 10.04 -16.11
C LEU A 109 -3.05 8.52 -16.12
N ASN A 110 -4.10 7.69 -16.07
CA ASN A 110 -3.96 6.23 -16.09
C ASN A 110 -3.21 5.75 -17.35
N GLN A 111 -3.38 6.44 -18.49
CA GLN A 111 -2.66 6.09 -19.73
C GLN A 111 -1.14 5.97 -19.54
N LEU A 112 -0.54 6.78 -18.65
CA LEU A 112 0.90 6.73 -18.36
C LEU A 112 1.33 5.47 -17.61
N VAL A 113 0.37 4.75 -17.01
CA VAL A 113 0.66 3.59 -16.13
C VAL A 113 -0.04 2.30 -16.58
N ASP A 114 -1.02 2.37 -17.48
CA ASP A 114 -1.83 1.21 -17.90
C ASP A 114 -1.01 0.13 -18.63
N ASN A 115 0.11 0.50 -19.24
CA ASN A 115 1.00 -0.43 -19.96
C ASN A 115 1.87 -1.28 -19.01
N TYR A 116 1.84 -0.99 -17.70
CA TYR A 116 2.60 -1.73 -16.71
C TYR A 116 1.72 -2.74 -15.99
N GLU A 117 2.26 -3.92 -15.69
CA GLU A 117 1.54 -4.94 -14.89
C GLU A 117 1.28 -4.49 -13.44
N ILE A 118 1.92 -3.41 -13.00
CA ILE A 118 1.81 -2.86 -11.66
C ILE A 118 0.56 -1.97 -11.56
N LYS A 119 -0.37 -2.37 -10.70
CA LYS A 119 -1.67 -1.68 -10.52
C LYS A 119 -1.62 -0.42 -9.66
N ASN A 120 -0.52 -0.22 -8.94
CA ASN A 120 -0.37 0.92 -8.04
C ASN A 120 0.49 1.99 -8.69
N SER A 121 0.08 3.24 -8.56
CA SER A 121 0.81 4.37 -9.15
C SER A 121 0.84 5.59 -8.25
N ALA A 122 1.89 6.38 -8.39
CA ALA A 122 2.06 7.69 -7.80
C ALA A 122 2.62 8.65 -8.87
N ILE A 123 1.78 9.53 -9.38
CA ILE A 123 2.17 10.53 -10.39
C ILE A 123 2.38 11.85 -9.67
N LEU A 124 3.57 12.43 -9.88
CA LEU A 124 3.98 13.69 -9.27
C LEU A 124 4.10 14.76 -10.34
N ILE A 125 3.27 15.79 -10.25
CA ILE A 125 3.33 16.96 -11.11
C ILE A 125 4.04 18.04 -10.32
N LEU A 126 5.32 18.26 -10.65
CA LEU A 126 6.21 19.21 -10.00
C LEU A 126 6.28 20.47 -10.84
N ARG A 127 5.94 21.62 -10.27
CA ARG A 127 6.06 22.93 -10.93
C ARG A 127 6.95 23.83 -10.10
N TYR A 128 8.02 24.29 -10.69
CA TYR A 128 8.94 25.22 -10.06
C TYR A 128 8.91 26.57 -10.76
N ASP A 129 8.58 27.60 -10.00
CA ASP A 129 8.58 28.98 -10.43
C ASP A 129 9.45 29.82 -9.47
N GLN A 130 10.69 30.10 -9.90
CA GLN A 130 11.71 30.94 -9.30
C GLN A 130 12.05 30.70 -7.81
N LYS A 131 11.10 30.37 -6.92
CA LYS A 131 11.34 30.19 -5.48
C LYS A 131 10.51 29.08 -4.84
N ASP A 132 9.37 28.79 -5.43
CA ASP A 132 8.44 27.84 -4.87
C ASP A 132 8.29 26.62 -5.78
N LEU A 133 8.42 25.44 -5.20
CA LEU A 133 8.14 24.18 -5.86
C LEU A 133 6.77 23.68 -5.37
N SER A 134 5.81 23.73 -6.25
CA SER A 134 4.49 23.10 -6.02
C SER A 134 4.48 21.70 -6.57
N VAL A 135 4.01 20.73 -5.78
CA VAL A 135 3.88 19.34 -6.18
C VAL A 135 2.44 18.89 -6.00
N PHE A 136 1.81 18.48 -7.09
CA PHE A 136 0.51 17.82 -7.05
C PHE A 136 0.71 16.32 -7.20
N LEU A 137 0.45 15.59 -6.12
CA LEU A 137 0.62 14.15 -6.02
C LEU A 137 -0.72 13.45 -6.27
N LYS A 138 -0.78 12.63 -7.31
CA LYS A 138 -1.91 11.72 -7.61
C LYS A 138 -1.49 10.30 -7.29
N THR A 139 -2.21 9.62 -6.43
CA THR A 139 -1.97 8.20 -6.12
C THR A 139 -3.17 7.35 -6.47
N ASN A 140 -2.91 6.16 -6.99
CA ASN A 140 -3.90 5.11 -7.17
C ASN A 140 -3.36 3.83 -6.53
N PHE A 141 -3.85 3.48 -5.34
CA PHE A 141 -3.47 2.26 -4.63
C PHE A 141 -4.70 1.37 -4.48
N ASN A 142 -4.63 0.14 -4.99
CA ASN A 142 -5.74 -0.80 -4.95
C ASN A 142 -7.06 -0.21 -5.48
N ASN A 143 -7.01 0.54 -6.59
CA ASN A 143 -8.12 1.26 -7.22
C ASN A 143 -8.74 2.37 -6.34
N VAL A 144 -8.04 2.86 -5.32
CA VAL A 144 -8.45 4.02 -4.54
C VAL A 144 -7.56 5.20 -4.92
N LYS A 145 -8.16 6.21 -5.57
CA LYS A 145 -7.47 7.43 -5.98
C LYS A 145 -7.44 8.44 -4.83
N LYS A 146 -6.28 9.01 -4.55
CA LYS A 146 -6.10 10.14 -3.62
C LYS A 146 -5.21 11.20 -4.25
N PHE A 147 -5.42 12.44 -3.81
CA PHE A 147 -4.68 13.61 -4.25
C PHE A 147 -4.12 14.35 -3.04
N LYS A 148 -2.92 14.90 -3.19
CA LYS A 148 -2.28 15.73 -2.16
C LYS A 148 -1.45 16.82 -2.82
N LYS A 149 -1.64 18.06 -2.40
CA LYS A 149 -0.78 19.19 -2.79
C LYS A 149 0.29 19.40 -1.71
N VAL A 150 1.54 19.55 -2.12
CA VAL A 150 2.68 19.81 -1.24
C VAL A 150 3.45 20.99 -1.82
N GLU A 151 3.85 21.93 -0.98
CA GLU A 151 4.60 23.11 -1.37
C GLU A 151 5.95 23.14 -0.64
N PHE A 152 7.00 23.48 -1.36
CA PHE A 152 8.35 23.61 -0.83
C PHE A 152 8.88 25.00 -1.17
N ALA A 153 9.31 25.74 -0.15
CA ALA A 153 10.08 26.96 -0.36
C ALA A 153 11.53 26.55 -0.69
N VAL A 154 11.96 26.75 -1.93
CA VAL A 154 13.24 26.27 -2.44
C VAL A 154 14.11 27.45 -2.87
N LYS A 155 15.26 27.63 -2.20
CA LYS A 155 16.21 28.71 -2.56
C LYS A 155 17.04 28.37 -3.80
N ASN A 156 17.39 27.13 -3.99
CA ASN A 156 18.22 26.69 -5.10
C ASN A 156 17.92 25.21 -5.44
N LEU A 157 17.20 24.99 -6.53
CA LEU A 157 16.84 23.64 -7.00
C LEU A 157 18.01 22.95 -7.72
N GLU A 158 19.06 23.70 -8.11
CA GLU A 158 20.27 23.10 -8.74
C GLU A 158 21.12 22.31 -7.73
N ASN A 159 20.95 22.56 -6.42
CA ASN A 159 21.65 21.77 -5.41
C ASN A 159 21.02 20.37 -5.27
N LYS A 160 21.85 19.33 -5.46
CA LYS A 160 21.45 17.94 -5.37
C LYS A 160 20.90 17.56 -3.98
N GLU A 161 21.53 18.03 -2.91
CA GLU A 161 21.08 17.74 -1.53
C GLU A 161 19.65 18.26 -1.27
N VAL A 162 19.31 19.44 -1.85
CA VAL A 162 17.96 20.00 -1.74
C VAL A 162 16.94 19.11 -2.49
N ARG A 163 17.29 18.62 -3.67
CA ARG A 163 16.40 17.71 -4.42
C ARG A 163 16.25 16.36 -3.72
N GLU A 164 17.31 15.80 -3.16
CA GLU A 164 17.27 14.56 -2.37
C GLU A 164 16.36 14.70 -1.15
N GLU A 165 16.41 15.83 -0.44
CA GLU A 165 15.51 16.12 0.68
C GLU A 165 14.05 16.19 0.21
N ILE A 166 13.77 16.85 -0.92
CA ILE A 166 12.44 16.93 -1.52
C ILE A 166 11.95 15.52 -1.90
N ILE A 167 12.77 14.74 -2.61
CA ILE A 167 12.43 13.36 -3.01
C ILE A 167 12.11 12.52 -1.77
N SER A 168 12.90 12.62 -0.72
CA SER A 168 12.63 11.91 0.54
C SER A 168 11.28 12.29 1.13
N LYS A 169 10.95 13.59 1.20
CA LYS A 169 9.65 14.07 1.68
C LYS A 169 8.48 13.61 0.80
N LEU A 170 8.67 13.54 -0.52
CA LEU A 170 7.68 13.02 -1.45
C LEU A 170 7.47 11.51 -1.28
N LYS A 171 8.55 10.75 -1.11
CA LYS A 171 8.47 9.31 -0.77
C LYS A 171 7.72 9.08 0.54
N PHE A 172 7.98 9.89 1.58
CA PHE A 172 7.21 9.85 2.83
C PHE A 172 5.73 10.17 2.61
N SER A 173 5.41 11.18 1.78
CA SER A 173 4.02 11.52 1.47
C SER A 173 3.28 10.38 0.75
N ILE A 174 3.93 9.70 -0.18
CA ILE A 174 3.38 8.51 -0.86
C ILE A 174 3.15 7.38 0.15
N HIS A 175 4.13 7.12 1.02
CA HIS A 175 4.05 6.11 2.06
C HIS A 175 2.91 6.38 3.05
N ASP A 176 2.73 7.65 3.47
CA ASP A 176 1.65 8.02 4.39
C ASP A 176 0.27 7.84 3.75
N LEU A 177 0.10 8.26 2.48
CA LEU A 177 -1.15 8.03 1.74
C LEU A 177 -1.48 6.55 1.62
N TRP A 178 -0.48 5.71 1.36
CA TRP A 178 -0.66 4.27 1.33
C TRP A 178 -1.01 3.70 2.70
N LYS A 179 -0.30 4.12 3.77
CA LYS A 179 -0.62 3.71 5.15
C LYS A 179 -2.04 4.05 5.53
N GLU A 180 -2.49 5.28 5.27
CA GLU A 180 -3.87 5.72 5.56
C GLU A 180 -4.92 4.83 4.88
N GLN A 181 -4.64 4.36 3.65
CA GLN A 181 -5.54 3.45 2.94
C GLN A 181 -5.51 2.03 3.50
N SER A 182 -4.35 1.62 4.02
CA SER A 182 -4.11 0.29 4.57
C SER A 182 -4.44 0.19 6.06
N LEU A 183 -4.84 1.30 6.70
CA LEU A 183 -5.26 1.30 8.10
C LEU A 183 -6.48 0.39 8.31
N ILE A 184 -6.31 -0.55 9.22
CA ILE A 184 -7.39 -1.37 9.72
C ILE A 184 -8.07 -0.59 10.84
N ASP A 185 -9.28 -0.11 10.58
CA ASP A 185 -10.11 0.48 11.62
C ASP A 185 -10.60 -0.64 12.55
N ILE A 186 -10.05 -0.66 13.75
CA ILE A 186 -10.39 -1.65 14.77
C ILE A 186 -11.45 -1.15 15.75
N SER A 187 -11.90 0.09 15.63
CA SER A 187 -12.85 0.71 16.56
C SER A 187 -14.24 0.07 16.50
N VAL A 188 -14.62 -0.44 15.32
CA VAL A 188 -15.91 -1.08 15.11
C VAL A 188 -15.76 -2.43 14.42
N PRO A 189 -15.82 -3.55 15.14
CA PRO A 189 -15.81 -4.86 14.52
C PRO A 189 -17.10 -5.07 13.72
N SER A 190 -16.96 -5.54 12.49
CA SER A 190 -18.07 -5.87 11.60
C SER A 190 -18.30 -7.37 11.56
N PHE A 191 -19.49 -7.77 11.14
CA PHE A 191 -19.85 -9.17 10.96
C PHE A 191 -20.23 -9.44 9.52
N LEU A 192 -19.85 -10.59 9.03
CA LEU A 192 -20.25 -11.13 7.73
C LEU A 192 -20.67 -12.58 7.90
N VAL A 193 -21.81 -12.92 7.34
CA VAL A 193 -22.27 -14.31 7.27
C VAL A 193 -21.99 -14.81 5.86
N VAL A 194 -21.33 -15.96 5.76
CA VAL A 194 -20.99 -16.59 4.48
C VAL A 194 -21.44 -18.06 4.48
N ASN A 195 -21.85 -18.55 3.32
CA ASN A 195 -22.10 -19.97 3.09
C ASN A 195 -20.84 -20.62 2.53
N ALA A 196 -20.42 -21.73 3.08
CA ALA A 196 -19.32 -22.55 2.60
C ALA A 196 -19.80 -23.97 2.28
N PRO A 197 -19.44 -24.57 1.14
CA PRO A 197 -19.86 -25.92 0.79
C PRO A 197 -19.20 -26.96 1.71
N THR A 198 -19.95 -27.99 2.06
CA THR A 198 -19.53 -29.10 2.93
C THR A 198 -19.56 -30.45 2.25
N GLN A 199 -19.90 -30.51 0.96
CA GLN A 199 -20.13 -31.72 0.20
C GLN A 199 -18.89 -32.63 0.13
N GLU A 200 -17.70 -32.07 0.11
CA GLU A 200 -16.46 -32.87 0.11
C GLU A 200 -15.97 -33.09 1.55
N PRO A 201 -15.55 -34.30 1.91
CA PRO A 201 -14.96 -34.60 3.20
C PRO A 201 -13.76 -33.69 3.51
N GLY A 202 -13.80 -32.99 4.66
CA GLY A 202 -12.74 -32.10 5.08
C GLY A 202 -12.74 -30.70 4.41
N SER A 203 -13.72 -30.36 3.55
CA SER A 203 -13.82 -29.04 2.92
C SER A 203 -13.99 -27.93 3.96
N LEU A 204 -14.87 -28.14 4.93
CA LEU A 204 -15.11 -27.17 6.01
C LEU A 204 -13.82 -26.94 6.85
N GLU A 205 -13.07 -27.98 7.18
CA GLU A 205 -11.81 -27.85 7.91
C GLU A 205 -10.79 -27.03 7.14
N LYS A 206 -10.67 -27.24 5.82
CA LYS A 206 -9.79 -26.47 4.95
C LYS A 206 -10.20 -24.98 4.93
N VAL A 207 -11.51 -24.70 4.80
CA VAL A 207 -12.06 -23.34 4.85
C VAL A 207 -11.73 -22.68 6.19
N ILE A 208 -12.00 -23.35 7.30
CA ILE A 208 -11.73 -22.80 8.65
C ILE A 208 -10.24 -22.58 8.86
N LYS A 209 -9.38 -23.49 8.42
CA LYS A 209 -7.92 -23.33 8.53
C LYS A 209 -7.42 -22.09 7.79
N LYS A 210 -7.93 -21.83 6.58
CA LYS A 210 -7.57 -20.63 5.81
C LYS A 210 -8.16 -19.36 6.41
N ILE A 211 -9.42 -19.36 6.88
CA ILE A 211 -10.05 -18.23 7.59
C ILE A 211 -9.20 -17.79 8.78
N LYS A 212 -8.68 -18.74 9.58
CA LYS A 212 -7.80 -18.44 10.73
C LYS A 212 -6.49 -17.77 10.36
N GLN A 213 -6.05 -17.88 9.11
CA GLN A 213 -4.81 -17.25 8.64
C GLN A 213 -5.00 -15.78 8.21
N ILE A 214 -6.27 -15.34 8.04
CA ILE A 214 -6.60 -13.99 7.61
C ILE A 214 -6.57 -13.03 8.80
N ASN A 215 -5.63 -12.09 8.79
CA ASN A 215 -5.38 -11.18 9.91
C ASN A 215 -6.56 -10.26 10.26
N LEU A 216 -7.42 -9.96 9.29
CA LEU A 216 -8.61 -9.13 9.50
C LEU A 216 -9.69 -9.87 10.29
N ILE A 217 -9.65 -11.20 10.31
CA ILE A 217 -10.66 -12.01 11.00
C ILE A 217 -10.23 -12.23 12.45
N THR A 218 -11.05 -11.74 13.38
CA THR A 218 -10.79 -11.84 14.82
C THR A 218 -11.48 -13.02 15.46
N ASN A 219 -12.62 -13.44 14.90
CA ASN A 219 -13.38 -14.59 15.39
C ASN A 219 -14.30 -15.14 14.30
N TYR A 220 -14.73 -16.35 14.45
CA TYR A 220 -15.78 -16.97 13.62
C TYR A 220 -16.63 -17.92 14.46
N SER A 221 -17.88 -18.13 14.04
CA SER A 221 -18.77 -19.15 14.57
C SER A 221 -19.53 -19.84 13.44
N ILE A 222 -19.77 -21.12 13.57
CA ILE A 222 -20.67 -21.85 12.67
C ILE A 222 -22.07 -21.69 13.25
N GLU A 223 -22.96 -21.00 12.53
CA GLU A 223 -24.35 -20.77 12.95
C GLU A 223 -25.26 -21.91 12.52
N GLU A 224 -25.05 -22.44 11.32
CA GLU A 224 -25.82 -23.55 10.76
C GLU A 224 -24.88 -24.51 10.06
N LEU A 225 -25.14 -25.80 10.14
CA LEU A 225 -24.38 -26.82 9.47
C LEU A 225 -25.36 -27.88 8.91
N ASP A 226 -25.39 -27.92 7.58
CA ASP A 226 -26.17 -28.88 6.82
C ASP A 226 -25.28 -29.87 6.09
N LYS A 227 -25.91 -30.84 5.40
CA LYS A 227 -25.18 -31.83 4.60
C LYS A 227 -24.38 -31.19 3.48
N ASP A 228 -24.88 -30.11 2.88
CA ASP A 228 -24.36 -29.51 1.65
C ASP A 228 -23.65 -28.17 1.88
N SER A 229 -23.92 -27.51 3.02
CA SER A 229 -23.36 -26.18 3.33
C SER A 229 -23.19 -25.93 4.83
N ALA A 230 -22.31 -25.03 5.16
CA ALA A 230 -22.15 -24.46 6.50
C ALA A 230 -22.30 -22.93 6.43
N LYS A 231 -23.13 -22.37 7.30
CA LYS A 231 -23.28 -20.93 7.48
C LYS A 231 -22.32 -20.47 8.56
N ILE A 232 -21.35 -19.66 8.15
CA ILE A 232 -20.25 -19.21 9.00
C ILE A 232 -20.38 -17.71 9.22
N LYS A 233 -20.53 -17.31 10.49
CA LYS A 233 -20.46 -15.89 10.88
C LYS A 233 -19.02 -15.53 11.20
N ILE A 234 -18.50 -14.56 10.46
CA ILE A 234 -17.14 -14.06 10.57
C ILE A 234 -17.19 -12.69 11.24
N LYS A 235 -16.44 -12.54 12.34
CA LYS A 235 -16.17 -11.24 12.96
C LYS A 235 -14.85 -10.70 12.43
N TYR A 236 -14.88 -9.52 11.83
CA TYR A 236 -13.69 -8.96 11.20
C TYR A 236 -13.50 -7.47 11.50
N LEU A 237 -12.30 -6.97 11.23
CA LEU A 237 -11.90 -5.58 11.41
C LEU A 237 -11.77 -4.87 10.05
N GLY A 238 -12.15 -3.60 10.03
CA GLY A 238 -12.05 -2.77 8.84
C GLY A 238 -13.22 -2.87 7.87
N LYS A 239 -13.01 -2.46 6.64
CA LYS A 239 -14.05 -2.39 5.59
C LYS A 239 -14.27 -3.76 4.93
N ILE A 240 -15.50 -4.03 4.52
CA ILE A 240 -15.87 -5.26 3.80
C ILE A 240 -14.99 -5.49 2.55
N LYS A 241 -14.65 -4.44 1.81
CA LYS A 241 -13.78 -4.53 0.62
C LYS A 241 -12.37 -5.02 0.97
N SER A 242 -11.84 -4.64 2.12
CA SER A 242 -10.53 -5.12 2.61
C SER A 242 -10.59 -6.60 2.98
N LEU A 243 -11.69 -7.04 3.59
CA LEU A 243 -11.92 -8.45 3.88
C LEU A 243 -12.04 -9.28 2.58
N GLN A 244 -12.82 -8.81 1.60
CA GLN A 244 -12.95 -9.44 0.29
C GLN A 244 -11.59 -9.66 -0.38
N ASN A 245 -10.77 -8.60 -0.46
CA ASN A 245 -9.43 -8.70 -1.04
C ASN A 245 -8.56 -9.73 -0.28
N SER A 246 -8.60 -9.70 1.06
CA SER A 246 -7.87 -10.68 1.88
C SER A 246 -8.35 -12.11 1.70
N LEU A 247 -9.65 -12.34 1.51
CA LEU A 247 -10.19 -13.67 1.19
C LEU A 247 -9.68 -14.16 -0.15
N ILE A 248 -9.77 -13.35 -1.20
CA ILE A 248 -9.29 -13.68 -2.55
C ILE A 248 -7.78 -13.98 -2.53
N GLU A 249 -6.97 -13.15 -1.88
CA GLU A 249 -5.53 -13.35 -1.74
C GLU A 249 -5.13 -14.61 -0.99
N ASN A 250 -6.00 -15.11 -0.11
CA ASN A 250 -5.80 -16.38 0.60
C ASN A 250 -6.42 -17.59 -0.13
N GLY A 251 -6.75 -17.40 -1.42
CA GLY A 251 -7.22 -18.48 -2.29
C GLY A 251 -8.67 -18.88 -2.04
N PHE A 252 -9.52 -17.88 -1.77
CA PHE A 252 -10.96 -18.04 -1.79
C PHE A 252 -11.58 -17.36 -3.02
N ASN A 253 -12.61 -17.99 -3.57
CA ASN A 253 -13.60 -17.31 -4.39
C ASN A 253 -14.67 -16.78 -3.46
N PHE A 254 -15.01 -15.50 -3.60
CA PHE A 254 -15.96 -14.79 -2.75
C PHE A 254 -16.96 -14.04 -3.63
N GLU A 255 -18.19 -14.47 -3.62
CA GLU A 255 -19.24 -13.97 -4.52
C GLU A 255 -20.61 -13.91 -3.85
N ILE A 256 -21.52 -13.14 -4.41
CA ILE A 256 -22.92 -13.07 -3.98
C ILE A 256 -23.75 -13.94 -4.91
N LEU A 257 -24.37 -14.98 -4.38
CA LEU A 257 -25.36 -15.83 -5.07
C LEU A 257 -26.66 -15.82 -4.27
N ASN A 258 -27.78 -15.59 -4.95
CA ASN A 258 -29.10 -15.56 -4.31
C ASN A 258 -29.21 -14.61 -3.10
N ASN A 259 -28.54 -13.47 -3.17
CA ASN A 259 -28.47 -12.48 -2.09
C ASN A 259 -27.71 -12.96 -0.83
N GLU A 260 -26.95 -14.03 -0.91
CA GLU A 260 -26.11 -14.58 0.15
C GLU A 260 -24.64 -14.58 -0.28
N TRP A 261 -23.76 -14.32 0.69
CA TRP A 261 -22.32 -14.39 0.45
C TRP A 261 -21.86 -15.85 0.44
N ASN A 262 -21.21 -16.26 -0.64
CA ASN A 262 -20.67 -17.59 -0.81
C ASN A 262 -19.14 -17.57 -0.81
N LEU A 263 -18.55 -18.50 -0.09
CA LEU A 263 -17.12 -18.63 0.12
C LEU A 263 -16.69 -20.05 -0.29
N THR A 264 -15.98 -20.16 -1.40
CA THR A 264 -15.42 -21.43 -1.88
C THR A 264 -13.90 -21.34 -1.96
N LEU A 265 -13.21 -22.47 -1.93
CA LEU A 265 -11.77 -22.51 -2.17
C LEU A 265 -11.52 -22.37 -3.67
N ALA A 266 -10.61 -21.47 -4.05
CA ALA A 266 -10.07 -21.45 -5.41
C ALA A 266 -9.28 -22.76 -5.63
N GLY A 267 -9.57 -23.46 -6.74
CA GLY A 267 -8.98 -24.74 -7.08
C GLY A 267 -7.47 -24.65 -7.32
#